data_acf826ba239f72a39314917b4a03ede0
#
_entry.id   acf826ba239f72a39314917b4a03ede0
#
_cell.length_a   1.000
_cell.length_b   1.000
_cell.length_c   1.000
_cell.angle_alpha   90.00
_cell.angle_beta   90.00
_cell.angle_gamma   90.00
#
_symmetry.space_group_name_H-M   'P 1'
#
loop_
_entity.id
_entity.type
_entity.pdbx_description
1 polymer ?
#
loop_
_entity_poly.entity_id
_entity_poly.type
_entity_poly.pdbx_seq_one_letter_code
_entity_poly.pdbx_strand_id
1 'polypeptide(L)'
;AHLPQNAKVVYIKGDMTVTAGVDRYEGFKETLKAKRSDVEIIASNSTGDWSEAQGIREMSLWLGMYPQIDGVASANDNMAIGAIKAMKAAGRFNDAIIVCGVDSTDDALASIAAGEMKLTVKQDADKIVETIMGLLQQIKQGQSPEKGNVLVPMFAITKDNLAQYK
;
A
#
# COMPACT_ATOMS: atom_id res chain seq x y z
N ALA A 1 -11.87 -5.05 7.33
CA ALA A 1 -13.18 -5.02 7.98
C ALA A 1 -14.22 -4.19 7.22
N HIS A 2 -13.82 -3.47 6.16
CA HIS A 2 -14.72 -2.54 5.44
C HIS A 2 -15.11 -3.00 4.04
N LEU A 3 -14.46 -4.04 3.49
CA LEU A 3 -14.86 -4.63 2.21
C LEU A 3 -16.15 -5.46 2.36
N PRO A 4 -17.08 -5.42 1.39
CA PRO A 4 -18.27 -6.27 1.39
C PRO A 4 -17.87 -7.76 1.33
N GLN A 5 -18.84 -8.64 1.56
CA GLN A 5 -18.63 -10.07 1.39
C GLN A 5 -18.42 -10.39 -0.10
N ASN A 6 -17.52 -11.31 -0.41
CA ASN A 6 -17.13 -11.68 -1.78
C ASN A 6 -16.63 -10.48 -2.63
N ALA A 7 -15.97 -9.51 -1.98
CA ALA A 7 -15.45 -8.32 -2.63
C ALA A 7 -14.42 -8.67 -3.72
N LYS A 8 -14.39 -7.86 -4.76
CA LYS A 8 -13.42 -7.93 -5.85
C LYS A 8 -12.40 -6.80 -5.69
N VAL A 9 -11.14 -7.17 -5.54
CA VAL A 9 -10.06 -6.20 -5.36
C VAL A 9 -9.03 -6.31 -6.46
N VAL A 10 -8.37 -5.20 -6.74
CA VAL A 10 -7.21 -5.15 -7.63
C VAL A 10 -5.97 -4.76 -6.83
N TYR A 11 -4.79 -5.20 -7.27
CA TYR A 11 -3.53 -4.84 -6.63
C TYR A 11 -2.54 -4.25 -7.64
N ILE A 12 -2.10 -3.01 -7.42
CA ILE A 12 -1.06 -2.37 -8.23
C ILE A 12 0.29 -2.69 -7.60
N LYS A 13 1.05 -3.56 -8.27
CA LYS A 13 2.37 -4.01 -7.81
C LYS A 13 3.42 -2.92 -8.04
N GLY A 14 4.42 -2.87 -7.16
CA GLY A 14 5.66 -2.15 -7.45
C GLY A 14 6.60 -2.94 -8.35
N ASP A 15 7.86 -2.53 -8.38
CA ASP A 15 8.90 -3.28 -9.08
C ASP A 15 9.12 -4.65 -8.42
N MET A 16 8.81 -5.71 -9.16
CA MET A 16 8.92 -7.09 -8.67
C MET A 16 10.36 -7.66 -8.74
N THR A 17 11.33 -6.85 -9.18
CA THR A 17 12.75 -7.21 -9.13
C THR A 17 13.40 -6.83 -7.80
N VAL A 18 12.71 -6.05 -6.96
CA VAL A 18 13.17 -5.63 -5.64
C VAL A 18 12.30 -6.23 -4.53
N THR A 19 12.93 -6.48 -3.38
CA THR A 19 12.29 -7.10 -2.20
C THR A 19 11.03 -6.36 -1.78
N ALA A 20 11.04 -5.03 -1.76
CA ALA A 20 9.90 -4.23 -1.37
C ALA A 20 8.65 -4.48 -2.23
N GLY A 21 8.82 -4.68 -3.55
CA GLY A 21 7.70 -5.00 -4.45
C GLY A 21 7.13 -6.39 -4.19
N VAL A 22 8.02 -7.36 -4.00
CA VAL A 22 7.65 -8.77 -3.75
C VAL A 22 6.97 -8.90 -2.39
N ASP A 23 7.62 -8.44 -1.31
CA ASP A 23 7.15 -8.64 0.06
C ASP A 23 5.81 -7.94 0.33
N ARG A 24 5.61 -6.72 -0.20
CA ARG A 24 4.34 -6.00 -0.07
C ARG A 24 3.19 -6.75 -0.74
N TYR A 25 3.42 -7.29 -1.93
CA TYR A 25 2.38 -8.05 -2.66
C TYR A 25 2.08 -9.39 -2.01
N GLU A 26 3.10 -10.19 -1.70
CA GLU A 26 2.92 -11.50 -1.08
C GLU A 26 2.30 -11.38 0.32
N GLY A 27 2.79 -10.45 1.15
CA GLY A 27 2.22 -10.17 2.47
C GLY A 27 0.76 -9.74 2.42
N PHE A 28 0.38 -8.91 1.44
CA PHE A 28 -1.02 -8.55 1.21
C PHE A 28 -1.86 -9.78 0.84
N LYS A 29 -1.41 -10.56 -0.15
CA LYS A 29 -2.10 -11.75 -0.65
C LYS A 29 -2.30 -12.81 0.43
N GLU A 30 -1.24 -13.12 1.17
CA GLU A 30 -1.30 -14.11 2.26
C GLU A 30 -2.23 -13.66 3.39
N THR A 31 -2.11 -12.40 3.81
CA THR A 31 -2.97 -11.83 4.85
C THR A 31 -4.44 -11.78 4.42
N LEU A 32 -4.70 -11.40 3.18
CA LEU A 32 -6.07 -11.39 2.63
C LEU A 32 -6.65 -12.79 2.64
N LYS A 33 -5.91 -13.78 2.13
CA LYS A 33 -6.33 -15.18 2.11
C LYS A 33 -6.61 -15.73 3.51
N ALA A 34 -5.77 -15.39 4.49
CA ALA A 34 -5.92 -15.87 5.86
C ALA A 34 -7.11 -15.25 6.60
N LYS A 35 -7.39 -13.94 6.36
CA LYS A 35 -8.40 -13.19 7.11
C LYS A 35 -9.72 -13.00 6.38
N ARG A 36 -9.71 -13.01 5.06
CA ARG A 36 -10.84 -12.74 4.17
C ARG A 36 -10.75 -13.60 2.91
N SER A 37 -10.83 -14.91 3.10
CA SER A 37 -10.80 -15.90 2.01
C SER A 37 -11.95 -15.77 1.00
N ASP A 38 -12.97 -14.99 1.36
CA ASP A 38 -14.10 -14.63 0.49
C ASP A 38 -13.75 -13.52 -0.51
N VAL A 39 -12.67 -12.77 -0.30
CA VAL A 39 -12.26 -11.65 -1.18
C VAL A 39 -11.36 -12.17 -2.29
N GLU A 40 -11.66 -11.78 -3.52
CA GLU A 40 -10.93 -12.19 -4.71
C GLU A 40 -10.01 -11.07 -5.23
N ILE A 41 -8.74 -11.38 -5.48
CA ILE A 41 -7.85 -10.49 -6.23
C ILE A 41 -8.08 -10.78 -7.72
N ILE A 42 -8.91 -9.95 -8.37
CA ILE A 42 -9.32 -10.16 -9.77
C ILE A 42 -8.29 -9.70 -10.79
N ALA A 43 -7.38 -8.81 -10.40
CA ALA A 43 -6.27 -8.38 -11.23
C ALA A 43 -5.10 -7.89 -10.39
N SER A 44 -3.89 -8.12 -10.89
CA SER A 44 -2.67 -7.52 -10.35
C SER A 44 -1.63 -7.38 -11.45
N ASN A 45 -0.97 -6.23 -11.53
CA ASN A 45 0.06 -5.96 -12.53
C ASN A 45 1.16 -5.05 -12.00
N SER A 46 2.30 -5.06 -12.68
CA SER A 46 3.46 -4.21 -12.41
C SER A 46 4.07 -3.73 -13.71
N THR A 47 4.39 -2.44 -13.76
CA THR A 47 5.29 -1.87 -14.78
C THR A 47 6.62 -1.43 -14.18
N GLY A 48 6.76 -1.54 -12.86
CA GLY A 48 8.01 -1.33 -12.14
C GLY A 48 8.42 0.11 -11.89
N ASP A 49 7.60 1.12 -12.26
CA ASP A 49 7.99 2.52 -12.17
C ASP A 49 7.52 3.26 -10.90
N TRP A 50 6.71 2.64 -10.05
CA TRP A 50 6.17 3.16 -8.79
C TRP A 50 5.46 4.51 -8.90
N SER A 51 5.09 4.93 -10.10
CA SER A 51 4.60 6.28 -10.38
C SER A 51 3.07 6.38 -10.33
N GLU A 52 2.59 7.61 -10.17
CA GLU A 52 1.17 7.92 -10.33
C GLU A 52 0.68 7.53 -11.74
N ALA A 53 1.51 7.73 -12.77
CA ALA A 53 1.18 7.37 -14.16
C ALA A 53 0.96 5.85 -14.31
N GLN A 54 1.73 5.02 -13.58
CA GLN A 54 1.46 3.58 -13.51
C GLN A 54 0.07 3.31 -12.93
N GLY A 55 -0.26 3.96 -11.81
CA GLY A 55 -1.58 3.80 -11.17
C GLY A 55 -2.73 4.17 -12.09
N ILE A 56 -2.60 5.29 -12.83
CA ILE A 56 -3.59 5.72 -13.84
C ILE A 56 -3.73 4.67 -14.94
N ARG A 57 -2.64 4.19 -15.47
CA ARG A 57 -2.61 3.23 -16.61
C ARG A 57 -3.26 1.91 -16.25
N GLU A 58 -2.82 1.30 -15.13
CA GLU A 58 -3.33 0.00 -14.69
C GLU A 58 -4.82 0.09 -14.34
N MET A 59 -5.21 1.11 -13.58
CA MET A 59 -6.59 1.28 -13.19
C MET A 59 -7.51 1.56 -14.38
N SER A 60 -7.08 2.38 -15.35
CA SER A 60 -7.85 2.65 -16.56
C SER A 60 -8.11 1.38 -17.36
N LEU A 61 -7.11 0.50 -17.48
CA LEU A 61 -7.26 -0.81 -18.12
C LEU A 61 -8.30 -1.67 -17.40
N TRP A 62 -8.20 -1.79 -16.07
CA TRP A 62 -9.09 -2.64 -15.29
C TRP A 62 -10.53 -2.12 -15.23
N LEU A 63 -10.72 -0.80 -15.24
CA LEU A 63 -12.05 -0.19 -15.34
C LEU A 63 -12.78 -0.57 -16.65
N GLY A 64 -12.03 -0.78 -17.73
CA GLY A 64 -12.58 -1.29 -18.99
C GLY A 64 -12.87 -2.79 -18.97
N MET A 65 -12.17 -3.56 -18.14
CA MET A 65 -12.28 -5.03 -18.11
C MET A 65 -13.27 -5.54 -17.06
N TYR A 66 -13.37 -4.84 -15.92
CA TYR A 66 -14.14 -5.32 -14.76
C TYR A 66 -15.29 -4.37 -14.42
N PRO A 67 -16.54 -4.85 -14.43
CA PRO A 67 -17.69 -4.03 -14.07
C PRO A 67 -17.75 -3.71 -12.57
N GLN A 68 -17.14 -4.54 -11.71
CA GLN A 68 -17.11 -4.39 -10.28
C GLN A 68 -15.66 -4.38 -9.76
N ILE A 69 -15.31 -3.35 -9.00
CA ILE A 69 -14.07 -3.24 -8.22
C ILE A 69 -14.45 -2.61 -6.89
N ASP A 70 -14.31 -3.36 -5.80
CA ASP A 70 -14.69 -2.94 -4.45
C ASP A 70 -13.50 -2.38 -3.67
N GLY A 71 -12.28 -2.69 -4.12
CA GLY A 71 -11.07 -2.20 -3.47
C GLY A 71 -9.87 -2.17 -4.38
N VAL A 72 -8.96 -1.24 -4.07
CA VAL A 72 -7.67 -1.06 -4.72
C VAL A 72 -6.61 -1.08 -3.64
N ALA A 73 -5.75 -2.09 -3.65
CA ALA A 73 -4.52 -2.09 -2.88
C ALA A 73 -3.36 -1.72 -3.80
N SER A 74 -2.46 -0.90 -3.31
CA SER A 74 -1.30 -0.46 -4.07
C SER A 74 -0.03 -0.62 -3.25
N ALA A 75 1.05 -1.00 -3.92
CA ALA A 75 2.34 -1.16 -3.28
C ALA A 75 2.94 0.19 -2.82
N ASN A 76 2.47 1.33 -3.34
CA ASN A 76 2.77 2.65 -2.80
C ASN A 76 1.62 3.65 -2.97
N ASP A 77 1.77 4.84 -2.38
CA ASP A 77 0.76 5.90 -2.38
C ASP A 77 0.59 6.57 -3.75
N ASN A 78 1.69 6.81 -4.47
CA ASN A 78 1.62 7.47 -5.78
C ASN A 78 0.73 6.69 -6.76
N MET A 79 0.91 5.37 -6.82
CA MET A 79 0.07 4.52 -7.66
C MET A 79 -1.39 4.47 -7.16
N ALA A 80 -1.61 4.48 -5.84
CA ALA A 80 -2.96 4.56 -5.26
C ALA A 80 -3.68 5.85 -5.66
N ILE A 81 -2.99 7.00 -5.59
CA ILE A 81 -3.50 8.31 -6.04
C ILE A 81 -3.81 8.27 -7.54
N GLY A 82 -2.92 7.68 -8.34
CA GLY A 82 -3.16 7.46 -9.77
C GLY A 82 -4.44 6.66 -10.05
N ALA A 83 -4.66 5.59 -9.28
CA ALA A 83 -5.88 4.79 -9.40
C ALA A 83 -7.14 5.60 -9.07
N ILE A 84 -7.11 6.42 -8.02
CA ILE A 84 -8.22 7.33 -7.66
C ILE A 84 -8.52 8.29 -8.81
N LYS A 85 -7.48 8.92 -9.39
CA LYS A 85 -7.63 9.83 -10.52
C LYS A 85 -8.27 9.14 -11.72
N ALA A 86 -7.85 7.93 -12.06
CA ALA A 86 -8.44 7.14 -13.14
C ALA A 86 -9.91 6.80 -12.89
N MET A 87 -10.24 6.37 -11.65
CA MET A 87 -11.63 6.07 -11.27
C MET A 87 -12.52 7.31 -11.33
N LYS A 88 -12.04 8.48 -10.88
CA LYS A 88 -12.76 9.74 -10.98
C LYS A 88 -12.99 10.17 -12.42
N ALA A 89 -11.96 10.08 -13.27
CA ALA A 89 -12.07 10.40 -14.70
C ALA A 89 -13.09 9.50 -15.43
N ALA A 90 -13.21 8.25 -15.01
CA ALA A 90 -14.19 7.29 -15.54
C ALA A 90 -15.59 7.41 -14.90
N GLY A 91 -15.80 8.31 -13.93
CA GLY A 91 -17.06 8.43 -13.20
C GLY A 91 -17.41 7.22 -12.34
N ARG A 92 -16.40 6.42 -11.96
CA ARG A 92 -16.57 5.15 -11.22
C ARG A 92 -16.02 5.19 -9.79
N PHE A 93 -15.51 6.33 -9.36
CA PHE A 93 -15.09 6.52 -7.96
C PHE A 93 -16.29 6.80 -7.07
N ASN A 94 -16.36 6.11 -5.92
CA ASN A 94 -17.33 6.39 -4.85
C ASN A 94 -16.73 5.98 -3.50
N ASP A 95 -17.34 6.47 -2.40
CA ASP A 95 -16.81 6.30 -1.03
C ASP A 95 -16.83 4.86 -0.53
N ALA A 96 -17.55 3.95 -1.19
CA ALA A 96 -17.59 2.53 -0.83
C ALA A 96 -16.34 1.78 -1.32
N ILE A 97 -15.61 2.32 -2.31
CA ILE A 97 -14.37 1.72 -2.79
C ILE A 97 -13.26 1.95 -1.76
N ILE A 98 -12.62 0.88 -1.34
CA ILE A 98 -11.52 0.92 -0.38
C ILE A 98 -10.20 1.06 -1.12
N VAL A 99 -9.54 2.22 -0.98
CA VAL A 99 -8.21 2.46 -1.56
C VAL A 99 -7.17 2.54 -0.45
N CYS A 100 -6.07 1.80 -0.60
CA CYS A 100 -4.95 1.83 0.33
C CYS A 100 -3.59 1.81 -0.38
N GLY A 101 -2.60 2.42 0.28
CA GLY A 101 -1.23 2.55 -0.21
C GLY A 101 -0.19 2.33 0.89
N VAL A 102 1.04 2.70 0.60
CA VAL A 102 2.21 2.67 1.49
C VAL A 102 3.04 3.92 1.23
N ASP A 103 3.72 4.45 2.20
CA ASP A 103 4.74 5.50 2.28
C ASP A 103 4.32 6.74 3.06
N SER A 104 3.02 6.96 3.31
CA SER A 104 2.49 8.14 4.02
C SER A 104 2.91 9.48 3.40
N THR A 105 2.82 9.58 2.08
CA THR A 105 3.10 10.83 1.35
C THR A 105 2.08 11.92 1.71
N ASP A 106 2.46 13.19 1.56
CA ASP A 106 1.56 14.33 1.85
C ASP A 106 0.25 14.23 1.04
N ASP A 107 0.33 13.82 -0.23
CA ASP A 107 -0.84 13.61 -1.09
C ASP A 107 -1.74 12.48 -0.57
N ALA A 108 -1.16 11.39 -0.05
CA ALA A 108 -1.94 10.32 0.55
C ALA A 108 -2.62 10.76 1.85
N LEU A 109 -1.92 11.53 2.70
CA LEU A 109 -2.50 12.10 3.92
C LEU A 109 -3.64 13.06 3.61
N ALA A 110 -3.49 13.90 2.57
CA ALA A 110 -4.55 14.76 2.07
C ALA A 110 -5.75 13.96 1.52
N SER A 111 -5.48 12.89 0.77
CA SER A 111 -6.50 11.98 0.22
C SER A 111 -7.26 11.22 1.33
N ILE A 112 -6.58 10.81 2.42
CA ILE A 112 -7.22 10.23 3.61
C ILE A 112 -8.10 11.27 4.31
N ALA A 113 -7.62 12.52 4.46
CA ALA A 113 -8.41 13.60 5.05
C ALA A 113 -9.72 13.84 4.25
N ALA A 114 -9.63 13.81 2.93
CA ALA A 114 -10.75 13.92 2.01
C ALA A 114 -11.67 12.68 2.00
N GLY A 115 -11.24 11.56 2.59
CA GLY A 115 -12.00 10.29 2.63
C GLY A 115 -11.85 9.43 1.38
N GLU A 116 -10.98 9.81 0.45
CA GLU A 116 -10.74 9.11 -0.82
C GLU A 116 -9.86 7.87 -0.66
N MET A 117 -8.75 7.99 0.08
CA MET A 117 -8.01 6.85 0.59
C MET A 117 -8.50 6.47 1.99
N LYS A 118 -8.46 5.19 2.33
CA LYS A 118 -8.86 4.71 3.66
C LYS A 118 -7.67 4.55 4.59
N LEU A 119 -6.51 4.19 4.04
CA LEU A 119 -5.26 4.09 4.81
C LEU A 119 -4.02 4.19 3.91
N THR A 120 -2.93 4.60 4.52
CA THR A 120 -1.57 4.36 4.05
C THR A 120 -0.74 3.73 5.18
N VAL A 121 0.34 3.04 4.82
CA VAL A 121 1.28 2.46 5.79
C VAL A 121 2.52 3.33 5.86
N LYS A 122 2.79 3.90 7.04
CA LYS A 122 4.01 4.68 7.29
C LYS A 122 5.22 3.77 7.48
N GLN A 123 6.28 4.03 6.72
CA GLN A 123 7.62 3.55 6.99
C GLN A 123 8.30 4.58 7.90
N ASP A 124 8.59 4.20 9.16
CA ASP A 124 9.17 5.12 10.13
C ASP A 124 10.68 5.26 9.89
N ALA A 125 11.06 6.31 9.17
CA ALA A 125 12.46 6.59 8.82
C ALA A 125 13.34 6.80 10.07
N ASP A 126 12.82 7.47 11.11
CA ASP A 126 13.57 7.72 12.34
C ASP A 126 13.85 6.38 13.04
N LYS A 127 12.84 5.50 13.10
CA LYS A 127 13.01 4.17 13.69
C LYS A 127 13.96 3.28 12.91
N ILE A 128 13.96 3.39 11.58
CA ILE A 128 14.93 2.70 10.72
C ILE A 128 16.35 3.20 11.06
N VAL A 129 16.56 4.52 11.13
CA VAL A 129 17.86 5.12 11.47
C VAL A 129 18.31 4.70 12.87
N GLU A 130 17.45 4.81 13.89
CA GLU A 130 17.75 4.35 15.25
C GLU A 130 18.20 2.88 15.27
N THR A 131 17.50 2.03 14.56
CA THR A 131 17.80 0.60 14.48
C THR A 131 19.18 0.37 13.84
N ILE A 132 19.48 1.04 12.72
CA ILE A 132 20.77 0.97 12.05
C ILE A 132 21.89 1.46 12.97
N MET A 133 21.69 2.60 13.64
CA MET A 133 22.69 3.16 14.55
C MET A 133 22.96 2.25 15.75
N GLY A 134 21.92 1.60 16.27
CA GLY A 134 22.05 0.61 17.34
C GLY A 134 22.88 -0.61 16.90
N LEU A 135 22.63 -1.13 15.70
CA LEU A 135 23.43 -2.24 15.14
C LEU A 135 24.90 -1.85 14.92
N LEU A 136 25.15 -0.65 14.40
CA LEU A 136 26.52 -0.13 14.21
C LEU A 136 27.26 0.02 15.56
N GLN A 137 26.58 0.44 16.61
CA GLN A 137 27.17 0.50 17.95
C GLN A 137 27.55 -0.88 18.47
N GLN A 138 26.70 -1.89 18.32
CA GLN A 138 27.00 -3.28 18.69
C GLN A 138 28.26 -3.79 17.97
N ILE A 139 28.33 -3.58 16.66
CA ILE A 139 29.50 -3.95 15.84
C ILE A 139 30.77 -3.26 16.36
N LYS A 140 30.71 -1.94 16.65
CA LYS A 140 31.83 -1.18 17.19
C LYS A 140 32.33 -1.72 18.56
N GLN A 141 31.43 -2.31 19.34
CA GLN A 141 31.73 -2.93 20.65
C GLN A 141 32.21 -4.39 20.48
N GLY A 142 32.44 -4.88 19.27
CA GLY A 142 32.88 -6.25 19.00
C GLY A 142 31.76 -7.30 19.14
N GLN A 143 30.51 -6.86 19.23
CA GLN A 143 29.34 -7.74 19.25
C GLN A 143 28.92 -8.05 17.82
N SER A 144 28.57 -9.31 17.55
CA SER A 144 27.94 -9.68 16.27
C SER A 144 26.44 -9.50 16.40
N PRO A 145 25.80 -8.64 15.57
CA PRO A 145 24.35 -8.58 15.50
C PRO A 145 23.75 -9.95 15.16
N GLU A 146 22.54 -10.22 15.62
CA GLU A 146 21.83 -11.43 15.21
C GLU A 146 21.81 -11.55 13.69
N LYS A 147 22.09 -12.75 13.17
CA LYS A 147 22.01 -13.02 11.74
C LYS A 147 20.55 -13.06 11.32
N GLY A 148 20.20 -12.26 10.35
CA GLY A 148 18.85 -12.26 9.78
C GLY A 148 18.34 -10.86 9.47
N ASN A 149 17.06 -10.77 9.16
CA ASN A 149 16.37 -9.50 8.90
C ASN A 149 15.94 -8.87 10.22
N VAL A 150 16.33 -7.62 10.44
CA VAL A 150 15.79 -6.80 11.53
C VAL A 150 14.54 -6.11 11.04
N LEU A 151 13.39 -6.50 11.58
CA LEU A 151 12.10 -5.91 11.21
C LEU A 151 11.88 -4.63 11.99
N VAL A 152 11.62 -3.54 11.26
CA VAL A 152 11.22 -2.26 11.83
C VAL A 152 9.69 -2.15 11.78
N PRO A 153 9.00 -1.82 12.90
CA PRO A 153 7.55 -1.67 12.91
C PRO A 153 7.06 -0.63 11.91
N MET A 154 5.97 -0.94 11.23
CA MET A 154 5.25 -0.01 10.36
C MET A 154 3.88 0.30 10.95
N PHE A 155 3.35 1.49 10.66
CA PHE A 155 2.10 1.97 11.23
C PHE A 155 1.08 2.29 10.14
N ALA A 156 -0.15 1.82 10.31
CA ALA A 156 -1.25 2.23 9.46
C ALA A 156 -1.77 3.61 9.88
N ILE A 157 -1.81 4.54 8.92
CA ILE A 157 -2.43 5.86 9.07
C ILE A 157 -3.79 5.81 8.41
N THR A 158 -4.82 6.10 9.18
CA THR A 158 -6.22 6.17 8.79
C THR A 158 -6.79 7.53 9.17
N LYS A 159 -8.03 7.81 8.80
CA LYS A 159 -8.70 9.06 9.21
C LYS A 159 -8.73 9.23 10.73
N ASP A 160 -8.83 8.13 11.48
CA ASP A 160 -8.99 8.17 12.95
C ASP A 160 -7.71 8.63 13.68
N ASN A 161 -6.52 8.35 13.13
CA ASN A 161 -5.24 8.73 13.72
C ASN A 161 -4.45 9.76 12.91
N LEU A 162 -5.01 10.27 11.81
CA LEU A 162 -4.34 11.20 10.89
C LEU A 162 -3.78 12.45 11.58
N ALA A 163 -4.49 12.96 12.62
CA ALA A 163 -4.06 14.16 13.34
C ALA A 163 -2.69 14.02 14.03
N GLN A 164 -2.23 12.79 14.29
CA GLN A 164 -0.94 12.50 14.92
C GLN A 164 0.24 12.60 13.94
N TYR A 165 -0.05 12.70 12.62
CA TYR A 165 0.95 12.64 11.55
C TYR A 165 0.92 13.88 10.62
N LYS A 166 0.23 14.94 11.05
CA LYS A 166 0.18 16.25 10.39
C LYS A 166 1.17 17.23 10.97
#